data_0f9442e826f1adf825a2c1f7b1f9c9d8
#
_entry.id   0f9442e826f1adf825a2c1f7b1f9c9d8
#
_cell.length_a   1.000
_cell.length_b   1.000
_cell.length_c   1.000
_cell.angle_alpha   90.00
_cell.angle_beta   90.00
_cell.angle_gamma   90.00
#
_symmetry.space_group_name_H-M   'P 1'
#
loop_
_entity.id
_entity.type
_entity.pdbx_description
1 polymer ?
#
loop_
_entity_poly.entity_id
_entity_poly.type
_entity_poly.pdbx_seq_one_letter_code
_entity_poly.pdbx_strand_id
1 'polypeptide(L)'
;ITSDLHQYGGWTPLTDVLQMTAIDNNVVQATRVLASQAGRTMDSITRDVLAGGTNVIYAPKLSADGTETAVTSRKALDKSCTLTPKLFFQAAAQLGAMNADPIGDSYIAIIHPYAAYDLKTCKEFMEVHKYADPDTMFRGEIGKLGNIRFIETSEAKIWKDDTCPAGLAVFGTLVLGAHAYGVTELEGGGLEHIVKQLGYGDDPLNQRASVGWKGMRAAERLVEQYMVLSLIHISEPTRHSL
;
A
#
# COMPACT_ATOMS: atom_id res chain seq x y z
N ILE A 1 1.00 21.72 12.20
CA ILE A 1 1.61 20.84 11.20
C ILE A 1 1.77 21.64 9.91
N THR A 2 2.97 21.68 9.36
CA THR A 2 3.26 22.34 8.10
C THR A 2 3.44 21.28 7.04
N SER A 3 2.81 21.41 5.90
CA SER A 3 2.91 20.44 4.81
C SER A 3 3.39 21.12 3.54
N ASP A 4 4.38 20.53 2.89
CA ASP A 4 4.89 21.01 1.61
C ASP A 4 4.12 20.37 0.47
N LEU A 5 3.50 21.23 -0.35
CA LEU A 5 2.71 20.80 -1.49
C LEU A 5 3.61 20.57 -2.71
N HIS A 6 3.55 19.38 -3.26
CA HIS A 6 4.30 19.03 -4.47
C HIS A 6 3.38 18.74 -5.64
N GLN A 7 3.84 19.12 -6.84
CA GLN A 7 3.18 18.79 -8.08
C GLN A 7 3.80 17.52 -8.69
N TYR A 8 2.95 16.58 -9.04
CA TYR A 8 3.33 15.33 -9.68
C TYR A 8 2.68 15.25 -11.06
N GLY A 9 3.30 14.51 -11.96
CA GLY A 9 2.75 14.31 -13.29
C GLY A 9 3.50 13.22 -14.06
N GLY A 10 2.85 12.72 -15.08
CA GLY A 10 3.44 11.79 -16.03
C GLY A 10 2.86 12.04 -17.41
N TRP A 11 3.66 11.82 -18.45
CA TRP A 11 3.22 12.00 -19.82
C TRP A 11 3.88 11.00 -20.76
N THR A 12 3.22 10.72 -21.86
CA THR A 12 3.71 9.83 -22.92
C THR A 12 3.55 10.52 -24.26
N PRO A 13 4.63 10.63 -25.08
CA PRO A 13 4.51 11.12 -26.44
C PRO A 13 3.93 10.03 -27.35
N LEU A 14 3.15 10.46 -28.31
CA LEU A 14 2.61 9.63 -29.40
C LEU A 14 3.00 10.25 -30.74
N THR A 15 3.47 9.44 -31.67
CA THR A 15 3.83 9.91 -33.02
C THR A 15 2.67 9.70 -33.99
N ASP A 16 2.63 10.51 -35.04
CA ASP A 16 1.68 10.38 -36.16
C ASP A 16 1.79 9.01 -36.85
N VAL A 17 3.03 8.53 -37.06
CA VAL A 17 3.29 7.21 -37.65
C VAL A 17 2.66 6.09 -36.80
N LEU A 18 2.78 6.18 -35.47
CA LEU A 18 2.18 5.22 -34.55
C LEU A 18 0.64 5.27 -34.65
N GLN A 19 0.06 6.46 -34.78
CA GLN A 19 -1.40 6.59 -34.92
C GLN A 19 -1.92 6.05 -36.26
N MET A 20 -1.15 6.18 -37.34
CA MET A 20 -1.50 5.69 -38.65
C MET A 20 -1.33 4.17 -38.80
N THR A 21 -0.34 3.59 -38.12
CA THR A 21 0.00 2.17 -38.26
C THR A 21 -0.67 1.26 -37.25
N ALA A 22 -1.15 1.80 -36.15
CA ALA A 22 -1.80 1.02 -35.12
C ALA A 22 -3.26 0.71 -35.47
N ILE A 23 -3.67 -0.51 -35.19
CA ILE A 23 -5.05 -0.98 -35.36
C ILE A 23 -5.97 -0.36 -34.28
N ASP A 24 -5.43 -0.19 -33.07
CA ASP A 24 -6.17 0.32 -31.92
C ASP A 24 -5.93 1.82 -31.72
N ASN A 25 -6.86 2.47 -31.01
CA ASN A 25 -6.71 3.88 -30.62
C ASN A 25 -5.67 4.03 -29.51
N ASN A 26 -4.44 4.38 -29.88
CA ASN A 26 -3.32 4.54 -28.97
C ASN A 26 -3.54 5.62 -27.90
N VAL A 27 -4.30 6.67 -28.19
CA VAL A 27 -4.61 7.73 -27.22
C VAL A 27 -5.45 7.14 -26.08
N VAL A 28 -6.43 6.28 -26.38
CA VAL A 28 -7.27 5.62 -25.37
C VAL A 28 -6.43 4.66 -24.51
N GLN A 29 -5.55 3.88 -25.14
CA GLN A 29 -4.67 2.96 -24.39
C GLN A 29 -3.68 3.71 -23.51
N ALA A 30 -3.04 4.75 -24.03
CA ALA A 30 -2.15 5.62 -23.24
C ALA A 30 -2.88 6.25 -22.05
N THR A 31 -4.10 6.73 -22.26
CA THR A 31 -4.95 7.29 -21.18
C THR A 31 -5.20 6.27 -20.06
N ARG A 32 -5.53 5.02 -20.40
CA ARG A 32 -5.76 3.96 -19.41
C ARG A 32 -4.52 3.67 -18.57
N VAL A 33 -3.37 3.54 -19.23
CA VAL A 33 -2.08 3.28 -18.56
C VAL A 33 -1.72 4.44 -17.63
N LEU A 34 -1.82 5.68 -18.13
CA LEU A 34 -1.52 6.87 -17.35
C LEU A 34 -2.49 7.11 -16.20
N ALA A 35 -3.77 6.79 -16.36
CA ALA A 35 -4.74 6.87 -15.26
C ALA A 35 -4.39 5.88 -14.13
N SER A 36 -4.03 4.64 -14.49
CA SER A 36 -3.54 3.66 -13.51
C SER A 36 -2.25 4.10 -12.83
N GLN A 37 -1.31 4.66 -13.58
CA GLN A 37 -0.07 5.22 -13.03
C GLN A 37 -0.36 6.38 -12.06
N ALA A 38 -1.25 7.28 -12.42
CA ALA A 38 -1.62 8.42 -11.58
C ALA A 38 -2.16 7.96 -10.22
N GLY A 39 -3.11 7.03 -10.20
CA GLY A 39 -3.65 6.45 -8.97
C GLY A 39 -2.57 5.83 -8.08
N ARG A 40 -1.73 4.96 -8.65
CA ARG A 40 -0.63 4.33 -7.91
C ARG A 40 0.39 5.34 -7.38
N THR A 41 0.69 6.38 -8.15
CA THR A 41 1.64 7.43 -7.72
C THR A 41 1.09 8.16 -6.50
N MET A 42 -0.18 8.57 -6.53
CA MET A 42 -0.82 9.25 -5.41
C MET A 42 -0.90 8.38 -4.15
N ASP A 43 -1.23 7.10 -4.31
CA ASP A 43 -1.25 6.13 -3.21
C ASP A 43 0.16 5.89 -2.64
N SER A 44 1.17 5.76 -3.50
CA SER A 44 2.55 5.54 -3.09
C SER A 44 3.12 6.70 -2.28
N ILE A 45 2.81 7.94 -2.66
CA ILE A 45 3.21 9.13 -1.92
C ILE A 45 2.61 9.12 -0.51
N THR A 46 1.31 8.89 -0.42
CA THR A 46 0.61 8.81 0.87
C THR A 46 1.16 7.66 1.72
N ARG A 47 1.32 6.47 1.14
CA ARG A 47 1.91 5.29 1.79
C ARG A 47 3.29 5.57 2.36
N ASP A 48 4.16 6.24 1.61
CA ASP A 48 5.54 6.48 2.02
C ASP A 48 5.62 7.44 3.21
N VAL A 49 4.73 8.42 3.27
CA VAL A 49 4.57 9.29 4.45
C VAL A 49 4.11 8.49 5.67
N LEU A 50 3.10 7.63 5.51
CA LEU A 50 2.58 6.80 6.60
C LEU A 50 3.59 5.76 7.07
N ALA A 51 4.35 5.16 6.14
CA ALA A 51 5.37 4.15 6.45
C ALA A 51 6.58 4.72 7.23
N GLY A 52 6.73 6.04 7.28
CA GLY A 52 7.71 6.74 8.12
C GLY A 52 7.30 6.94 9.58
N GLY A 53 6.14 6.41 10.02
CA GLY A 53 5.66 6.55 11.40
C GLY A 53 6.58 5.88 12.44
N THR A 54 6.54 6.39 13.66
CA THR A 54 7.38 5.92 14.79
C THR A 54 6.70 4.84 15.63
N ASN A 55 5.37 4.73 15.56
CA ASN A 55 4.61 3.72 16.29
C ASN A 55 4.66 2.38 15.56
N VAL A 56 5.68 1.57 15.87
CA VAL A 56 6.00 0.33 15.14
C VAL A 56 5.91 -0.89 16.04
N ILE A 57 5.23 -1.92 15.58
CA ILE A 57 5.21 -3.26 16.17
C ILE A 57 5.99 -4.21 15.27
N TYR A 58 7.00 -4.89 15.85
CA TYR A 58 7.76 -5.91 15.13
C TYR A 58 7.20 -7.29 15.45
N ALA A 59 7.12 -8.15 14.44
CA ALA A 59 6.78 -9.55 14.67
C ALA A 59 7.86 -10.22 15.54
N PRO A 60 7.49 -10.96 16.59
CA PRO A 60 8.44 -11.66 17.42
C PRO A 60 9.11 -12.80 16.63
N LYS A 61 10.32 -13.16 17.03
CA LYS A 61 10.97 -14.39 16.57
C LYS A 61 10.34 -15.59 17.24
N LEU A 62 9.96 -16.57 16.44
CA LEU A 62 9.48 -17.86 16.90
C LEU A 62 10.65 -18.86 16.93
N SER A 63 11.03 -19.32 18.11
CA SER A 63 11.99 -20.42 18.26
C SER A 63 11.30 -21.77 18.00
N ALA A 64 12.09 -22.81 17.72
CA ALA A 64 11.58 -24.17 17.52
C ALA A 64 10.77 -24.70 18.70
N ASP A 65 11.05 -24.21 19.91
CA ASP A 65 10.35 -24.55 21.15
C ASP A 65 9.05 -23.77 21.37
N GLY A 66 8.63 -22.94 20.39
CA GLY A 66 7.44 -22.10 20.50
C GLY A 66 7.63 -20.84 21.35
N THR A 67 8.87 -20.56 21.81
CA THR A 67 9.16 -19.37 22.61
C THR A 67 9.23 -18.15 21.70
N GLU A 68 8.48 -17.09 22.05
CA GLU A 68 8.51 -15.80 21.36
C GLU A 68 9.60 -14.89 21.93
N THR A 69 10.49 -14.39 21.09
CA THR A 69 11.50 -13.40 21.48
C THR A 69 11.15 -12.06 20.84
N ALA A 70 11.06 -11.01 21.64
CA ALA A 70 10.76 -9.66 21.16
C ALA A 70 11.86 -9.12 20.24
N VAL A 71 11.45 -8.46 19.16
CA VAL A 71 12.30 -7.78 18.19
C VAL A 71 12.07 -6.28 18.30
N THR A 72 13.13 -5.49 18.31
CA THR A 72 13.06 -4.03 18.52
C THR A 72 13.56 -3.24 17.31
N SER A 73 14.06 -3.90 16.28
CA SER A 73 14.56 -3.22 15.09
C SER A 73 14.28 -4.02 13.81
N ARG A 74 14.16 -3.31 12.71
CA ARG A 74 13.92 -3.92 11.39
C ARG A 74 15.04 -4.89 11.00
N LYS A 75 16.29 -4.54 11.32
CA LYS A 75 17.47 -5.34 11.01
C LYS A 75 17.54 -6.67 11.79
N ALA A 76 16.84 -6.74 12.92
CA ALA A 76 16.82 -7.93 13.78
C ALA A 76 15.72 -8.93 13.39
N LEU A 77 14.87 -8.61 12.41
CA LEU A 77 13.87 -9.56 11.89
C LEU A 77 14.58 -10.75 11.19
N ASP A 78 13.95 -11.90 11.22
CA ASP A 78 14.42 -13.10 10.51
C ASP A 78 13.24 -13.84 9.86
N LYS A 79 13.52 -15.00 9.25
CA LYS A 79 12.52 -15.82 8.56
C LYS A 79 11.41 -16.35 9.46
N SER A 80 11.59 -16.37 10.77
CA SER A 80 10.58 -16.83 11.74
C SER A 80 9.58 -15.73 12.14
N CYS A 81 9.86 -14.46 11.79
CA CYS A 81 9.03 -13.31 12.14
C CYS A 81 7.83 -13.18 11.18
N THR A 82 6.92 -14.14 11.21
CA THR A 82 5.74 -14.19 10.35
C THR A 82 4.55 -13.43 10.92
N LEU A 83 3.58 -13.12 10.07
CA LEU A 83 2.34 -12.47 10.47
C LEU A 83 1.43 -13.43 11.22
N THR A 84 0.99 -13.01 12.40
CA THR A 84 0.06 -13.78 13.23
C THR A 84 -1.17 -12.94 13.60
N PRO A 85 -2.34 -13.56 13.83
CA PRO A 85 -3.54 -12.87 14.31
C PRO A 85 -3.29 -12.07 15.60
N LYS A 86 -2.42 -12.58 16.48
CA LYS A 86 -2.03 -11.96 17.75
C LYS A 86 -1.49 -10.53 17.56
N LEU A 87 -0.69 -10.29 16.50
CA LEU A 87 -0.16 -8.96 16.21
C LEU A 87 -1.25 -7.94 15.91
N PHE A 88 -2.31 -8.35 15.25
CA PHE A 88 -3.46 -7.47 14.97
C PHE A 88 -4.27 -7.18 16.23
N PHE A 89 -4.48 -8.16 17.08
CA PHE A 89 -5.11 -7.92 18.39
C PHE A 89 -4.27 -6.98 19.26
N GLN A 90 -2.95 -7.10 19.20
CA GLN A 90 -2.04 -6.18 19.89
C GLN A 90 -2.12 -4.77 19.30
N ALA A 91 -2.14 -4.63 17.98
CA ALA A 91 -2.30 -3.34 17.31
C ALA A 91 -3.65 -2.67 17.64
N ALA A 92 -4.75 -3.44 17.63
CA ALA A 92 -6.07 -2.94 18.05
C ALA A 92 -6.11 -2.50 19.51
N ALA A 93 -5.50 -3.28 20.41
CA ALA A 93 -5.40 -2.93 21.82
C ALA A 93 -4.57 -1.65 22.03
N GLN A 94 -3.50 -1.49 21.30
CA GLN A 94 -2.65 -0.28 21.36
C GLN A 94 -3.40 0.95 20.85
N LEU A 95 -4.12 0.86 19.73
CA LEU A 95 -4.97 1.96 19.23
C LEU A 95 -6.08 2.31 20.22
N GLY A 96 -6.73 1.30 20.81
CA GLY A 96 -7.75 1.52 21.85
C GLY A 96 -7.19 2.17 23.11
N ALA A 97 -5.98 1.77 23.56
CA ALA A 97 -5.30 2.38 24.68
C ALA A 97 -4.91 3.85 24.45
N MET A 98 -4.68 4.23 23.19
CA MET A 98 -4.39 5.61 22.77
C MET A 98 -5.67 6.42 22.49
N ASN A 99 -6.86 5.86 22.73
CA ASN A 99 -8.16 6.45 22.43
C ASN A 99 -8.32 6.84 20.95
N ALA A 100 -7.77 6.02 20.04
CA ALA A 100 -8.00 6.19 18.61
C ALA A 100 -9.42 5.75 18.26
N ASP A 101 -10.19 6.63 17.63
CA ASP A 101 -11.51 6.29 17.14
C ASP A 101 -11.40 5.35 15.93
N PRO A 102 -12.29 4.34 15.80
CA PRO A 102 -12.35 3.51 14.61
C PRO A 102 -12.89 4.30 13.41
N ILE A 103 -12.55 3.87 12.20
CA ILE A 103 -13.09 4.40 10.95
C ILE A 103 -14.40 3.65 10.65
N GLY A 104 -15.54 4.26 11.02
CA GLY A 104 -16.84 3.57 11.02
C GLY A 104 -16.90 2.52 12.13
N ASP A 105 -17.04 1.25 11.78
CA ASP A 105 -17.20 0.14 12.74
C ASP A 105 -15.87 -0.55 13.12
N SER A 106 -14.74 -0.19 12.51
CA SER A 106 -13.48 -0.92 12.70
C SER A 106 -12.26 -0.07 12.32
N TYR A 107 -11.10 -0.48 12.83
CA TYR A 107 -9.81 0.01 12.31
C TYR A 107 -9.57 -0.58 10.94
N ILE A 108 -8.79 0.11 10.11
CA ILE A 108 -8.47 -0.34 8.76
C ILE A 108 -7.01 -0.80 8.71
N ALA A 109 -6.78 -2.04 8.30
CA ALA A 109 -5.45 -2.58 8.04
C ALA A 109 -5.19 -2.67 6.53
N ILE A 110 -4.13 -2.00 6.06
CA ILE A 110 -3.66 -2.07 4.68
C ILE A 110 -2.53 -3.10 4.62
N ILE A 111 -2.74 -4.17 3.88
CA ILE A 111 -1.87 -5.34 3.87
C ILE A 111 -1.43 -5.72 2.45
N HIS A 112 -0.21 -6.23 2.31
CA HIS A 112 0.28 -6.80 1.06
C HIS A 112 -0.32 -8.19 0.81
N PRO A 113 -0.62 -8.59 -0.44
CA PRO A 113 -1.20 -9.91 -0.74
C PRO A 113 -0.40 -11.11 -0.22
N TYR A 114 0.93 -11.03 -0.19
CA TYR A 114 1.75 -12.09 0.41
C TYR A 114 1.57 -12.21 1.93
N ALA A 115 1.48 -11.06 2.62
CA ALA A 115 1.19 -11.04 4.05
C ALA A 115 -0.24 -11.54 4.35
N ALA A 116 -1.17 -11.22 3.47
CA ALA A 116 -2.53 -11.75 3.51
C ALA A 116 -2.58 -13.27 3.35
N TYR A 117 -1.74 -13.82 2.47
CA TYR A 117 -1.62 -15.27 2.29
C TYR A 117 -1.13 -15.96 3.58
N ASP A 118 -0.08 -15.43 4.21
CA ASP A 118 0.44 -15.97 5.48
C ASP A 118 -0.64 -15.94 6.56
N LEU A 119 -1.41 -14.84 6.65
CA LEU A 119 -2.52 -14.72 7.60
C LEU A 119 -3.61 -15.76 7.32
N LYS A 120 -4.02 -15.92 6.06
CA LYS A 120 -5.06 -16.89 5.64
C LYS A 120 -4.65 -18.35 5.88
N THR A 121 -3.36 -18.66 5.84
CA THR A 121 -2.83 -20.01 6.07
C THR A 121 -2.57 -20.32 7.54
N CYS A 122 -2.66 -19.33 8.43
CA CYS A 122 -2.51 -19.52 9.86
C CYS A 122 -3.65 -20.37 10.42
N LYS A 123 -3.32 -21.39 11.23
CA LYS A 123 -4.31 -22.32 11.80
C LYS A 123 -5.40 -21.61 12.61
N GLU A 124 -5.00 -20.65 13.44
CA GLU A 124 -5.89 -19.87 14.27
C GLU A 124 -6.92 -19.08 13.45
N PHE A 125 -6.48 -18.51 12.35
CA PHE A 125 -7.34 -17.76 11.44
C PHE A 125 -8.34 -18.69 10.72
N MET A 126 -7.87 -19.85 10.24
CA MET A 126 -8.73 -20.83 9.58
C MET A 126 -9.80 -21.41 10.51
N GLU A 127 -9.47 -21.63 11.78
CA GLU A 127 -10.44 -22.16 12.76
C GLU A 127 -11.56 -21.15 13.04
N VAL A 128 -11.21 -19.88 13.25
CA VAL A 128 -12.20 -18.82 13.49
C VAL A 128 -13.13 -18.64 12.29
N HIS A 129 -12.61 -18.65 11.07
CA HIS A 129 -13.40 -18.47 9.86
C HIS A 129 -14.32 -19.64 9.51
N LYS A 130 -13.95 -20.87 9.89
CA LYS A 130 -14.84 -22.03 9.70
C LYS A 130 -16.18 -21.91 10.43
N TYR A 131 -16.19 -21.18 11.54
CA TYR A 131 -17.40 -21.01 12.35
C TYR A 131 -18.14 -19.71 12.08
N ALA A 132 -17.46 -18.69 11.53
CA ALA A 132 -18.03 -17.35 11.40
C ALA A 132 -18.82 -17.14 10.10
N ASP A 133 -18.27 -17.49 8.95
CA ASP A 133 -18.93 -17.32 7.65
C ASP A 133 -18.21 -18.12 6.55
N PRO A 134 -18.74 -19.29 6.14
CA PRO A 134 -18.14 -20.11 5.09
C PRO A 134 -18.07 -19.42 3.73
N ASP A 135 -19.03 -18.56 3.39
CA ASP A 135 -19.09 -17.89 2.08
C ASP A 135 -17.95 -16.88 1.88
N THR A 136 -17.52 -16.19 2.92
CA THR A 136 -16.41 -15.24 2.89
C THR A 136 -15.09 -15.94 2.57
N MET A 137 -14.89 -17.13 3.11
CA MET A 137 -13.69 -17.94 2.85
C MET A 137 -13.58 -18.36 1.37
N PHE A 138 -14.70 -18.70 0.74
CA PHE A 138 -14.74 -19.09 -0.68
C PHE A 138 -14.49 -17.91 -1.62
N ARG A 139 -14.87 -16.71 -1.25
CA ARG A 139 -14.62 -15.49 -2.04
C ARG A 139 -13.17 -14.99 -1.95
N GLY A 140 -12.36 -15.55 -1.04
CA GLY A 140 -10.97 -15.15 -0.86
C GLY A 140 -10.78 -13.80 -0.16
N GLU A 141 -11.83 -13.21 0.37
CA GLU A 141 -11.75 -12.01 1.20
C GLU A 141 -11.09 -12.33 2.54
N ILE A 142 -10.30 -11.40 3.10
CA ILE A 142 -9.72 -11.58 4.43
C ILE A 142 -10.79 -11.34 5.51
N GLY A 143 -11.79 -10.52 5.19
CA GLY A 143 -12.87 -10.19 6.10
C GLY A 143 -12.45 -9.26 7.23
N LYS A 144 -13.01 -9.47 8.40
CA LYS A 144 -12.79 -8.70 9.62
C LYS A 144 -12.24 -9.62 10.71
N LEU A 145 -11.12 -9.23 11.32
CA LEU A 145 -10.54 -9.95 12.46
C LEU A 145 -10.66 -9.07 13.71
N GLY A 146 -11.49 -9.46 14.66
CA GLY A 146 -11.81 -8.63 15.81
C GLY A 146 -12.40 -7.28 15.37
N ASN A 147 -11.71 -6.19 15.71
CA ASN A 147 -12.11 -4.83 15.34
C ASN A 147 -11.29 -4.24 14.18
N ILE A 148 -10.67 -5.09 13.35
CA ILE A 148 -9.82 -4.67 12.21
C ILE A 148 -10.39 -5.22 10.91
N ARG A 149 -10.60 -4.34 9.92
CA ARG A 149 -10.98 -4.66 8.56
C ARG A 149 -9.75 -4.60 7.65
N PHE A 150 -9.56 -5.61 6.81
CA PHE A 150 -8.41 -5.71 5.93
C PHE A 150 -8.70 -5.20 4.53
N ILE A 151 -7.73 -4.45 3.97
CA ILE A 151 -7.70 -4.01 2.58
C ILE A 151 -6.40 -4.50 1.98
N GLU A 152 -6.50 -5.36 0.95
CA GLU A 152 -5.33 -5.85 0.22
C GLU A 152 -4.90 -4.83 -0.84
N THR A 153 -3.61 -4.55 -0.91
CA THR A 153 -3.01 -3.76 -1.98
C THR A 153 -1.62 -4.24 -2.32
N SER A 154 -1.31 -4.34 -3.61
CA SER A 154 0.03 -4.63 -4.11
C SER A 154 1.03 -3.50 -3.86
N GLU A 155 0.52 -2.30 -3.59
CA GLU A 155 1.34 -1.11 -3.33
C GLU A 155 1.71 -0.93 -1.85
N ALA A 156 1.40 -1.90 -0.97
CA ALA A 156 1.83 -1.86 0.43
C ALA A 156 3.36 -1.79 0.53
N LYS A 157 3.87 -1.05 1.53
CA LYS A 157 5.31 -0.77 1.62
C LYS A 157 6.13 -2.03 1.86
N ILE A 158 7.16 -2.19 1.05
CA ILE A 158 8.18 -3.24 1.16
C ILE A 158 9.53 -2.55 1.27
N TRP A 159 10.34 -2.95 2.27
CA TRP A 159 11.72 -2.51 2.42
C TRP A 159 12.67 -3.62 1.99
N LYS A 160 13.65 -3.26 1.16
CA LYS A 160 14.74 -4.13 0.70
C LYS A 160 16.08 -3.40 0.79
N ASP A 161 16.18 -2.44 1.69
CA ASP A 161 17.34 -1.59 1.88
C ASP A 161 18.29 -2.13 2.98
N ASP A 162 19.39 -1.43 3.24
CA ASP A 162 20.40 -1.80 4.23
C ASP A 162 19.87 -1.82 5.68
N THR A 163 18.66 -1.30 5.91
CA THR A 163 17.99 -1.37 7.22
C THR A 163 17.29 -2.70 7.46
N CYS A 164 17.22 -3.55 6.43
CA CYS A 164 16.65 -4.89 6.48
C CYS A 164 17.75 -5.95 6.68
N PRO A 165 17.40 -7.14 7.16
CA PRO A 165 18.32 -8.28 7.17
C PRO A 165 18.78 -8.61 5.74
N ALA A 166 20.04 -9.02 5.58
CA ALA A 166 20.61 -9.33 4.27
C ALA A 166 19.80 -10.43 3.55
N GLY A 167 19.34 -10.11 2.34
CA GLY A 167 18.58 -11.04 1.49
C GLY A 167 17.11 -11.25 1.90
N LEU A 168 16.59 -10.47 2.85
CA LEU A 168 15.21 -10.56 3.29
C LEU A 168 14.44 -9.27 2.98
N ALA A 169 13.20 -9.42 2.52
CA ALA A 169 12.27 -8.31 2.36
C ALA A 169 11.42 -8.15 3.62
N VAL A 170 11.24 -6.91 4.08
CA VAL A 170 10.37 -6.58 5.20
C VAL A 170 9.11 -5.93 4.68
N PHE A 171 7.97 -6.49 5.04
CA PHE A 171 6.67 -6.02 4.64
C PHE A 171 6.02 -5.21 5.76
N GLY A 172 5.46 -4.07 5.38
CA GLY A 172 4.72 -3.22 6.31
C GLY A 172 3.22 -3.39 6.15
N THR A 173 2.56 -3.62 7.26
CA THR A 173 1.10 -3.54 7.36
C THR A 173 0.74 -2.32 8.18
N LEU A 174 -0.03 -1.41 7.59
CA LEU A 174 -0.50 -0.21 8.27
C LEU A 174 -1.86 -0.47 8.89
N VAL A 175 -2.00 -0.24 10.19
CA VAL A 175 -3.29 -0.26 10.90
C VAL A 175 -3.64 1.16 11.29
N LEU A 176 -4.77 1.65 10.83
CA LEU A 176 -5.18 3.04 10.90
C LEU A 176 -6.47 3.21 11.70
N GLY A 177 -6.46 4.17 12.61
CA GLY A 177 -7.64 4.76 13.23
C GLY A 177 -8.09 6.03 12.50
N ALA A 178 -9.20 6.59 12.91
CA ALA A 178 -9.68 7.87 12.41
C ALA A 178 -8.68 8.99 12.73
N HIS A 179 -8.60 9.99 11.85
CA HIS A 179 -7.71 11.15 12.01
C HIS A 179 -6.20 10.85 12.15
N ALA A 180 -5.75 9.66 11.77
CA ALA A 180 -4.34 9.29 11.79
C ALA A 180 -3.50 10.15 10.83
N TYR A 181 -4.05 10.46 9.65
CA TYR A 181 -3.39 11.27 8.63
C TYR A 181 -4.38 12.17 7.91
N GLY A 182 -3.86 13.18 7.24
CA GLY A 182 -4.59 14.07 6.36
C GLY A 182 -3.94 14.15 5.00
N VAL A 183 -4.77 14.42 4.01
CA VAL A 183 -4.34 14.67 2.64
C VAL A 183 -4.85 16.04 2.25
N THR A 184 -4.00 16.85 1.62
CA THR A 184 -4.41 18.17 1.13
C THR A 184 -5.29 18.01 -0.10
N GLU A 185 -6.41 18.72 -0.10
CA GLU A 185 -7.25 18.95 -1.24
C GLU A 185 -7.17 20.44 -1.57
N LEU A 186 -6.62 20.79 -2.73
CA LEU A 186 -6.47 22.16 -3.18
C LEU A 186 -7.43 22.42 -4.33
N GLU A 187 -8.19 23.51 -4.26
CA GLU A 187 -9.04 23.94 -5.35
C GLU A 187 -8.20 24.23 -6.61
N GLY A 188 -8.50 23.56 -7.73
CA GLY A 188 -7.71 23.64 -8.97
C GLY A 188 -6.43 22.79 -8.98
N GLY A 189 -6.06 22.13 -7.87
CA GLY A 189 -4.89 21.24 -7.77
C GLY A 189 -5.21 19.75 -7.90
N GLY A 190 -6.43 19.39 -8.21
CA GLY A 190 -6.86 18.01 -8.39
C GLY A 190 -6.17 17.31 -9.56
N LEU A 191 -6.47 16.03 -9.73
CA LEU A 191 -5.93 15.24 -10.85
C LEU A 191 -6.52 15.74 -12.16
N GLU A 192 -5.66 16.28 -13.03
CA GLU A 192 -6.02 16.78 -14.36
C GLU A 192 -5.47 15.87 -15.45
N HIS A 193 -6.33 15.43 -16.35
CA HIS A 193 -5.96 14.69 -17.56
C HIS A 193 -5.75 15.67 -18.72
N ILE A 194 -4.60 15.59 -19.39
CA ILE A 194 -4.18 16.50 -20.44
C ILE A 194 -3.93 15.71 -21.72
N VAL A 195 -4.66 16.03 -22.78
CA VAL A 195 -4.43 15.49 -24.11
C VAL A 195 -4.06 16.64 -25.05
N LYS A 196 -2.89 16.56 -25.65
CA LYS A 196 -2.43 17.46 -26.70
C LYS A 196 -2.42 16.70 -28.02
N GLN A 197 -3.22 17.17 -28.96
CA GLN A 197 -3.32 16.56 -30.28
C GLN A 197 -2.09 16.92 -31.14
N LEU A 198 -1.96 16.27 -32.30
CA LEU A 198 -0.91 16.57 -33.29
C LEU A 198 -0.90 18.06 -33.62
N GLY A 199 0.29 18.64 -33.71
CA GLY A 199 0.48 20.05 -34.03
C GLY A 199 0.30 21.02 -32.87
N TYR A 200 0.18 20.54 -31.64
CA TYR A 200 0.11 21.42 -30.48
C TYR A 200 1.50 21.91 -30.04
N GLY A 201 1.68 23.23 -29.96
CA GLY A 201 2.93 23.86 -29.53
C GLY A 201 3.91 23.96 -30.70
N ASP A 202 5.22 23.79 -30.44
CA ASP A 202 6.27 23.85 -31.43
C ASP A 202 6.42 22.56 -32.25
N ASP A 203 5.35 22.17 -32.94
CA ASP A 203 5.34 21.02 -33.84
C ASP A 203 4.86 21.40 -35.25
N PRO A 204 5.70 22.02 -36.05
CA PRO A 204 5.33 22.56 -37.36
C PRO A 204 4.97 21.47 -38.39
N LEU A 205 5.34 20.22 -38.15
CA LEU A 205 5.05 19.09 -39.04
C LEU A 205 3.86 18.23 -38.59
N ASN A 206 3.22 18.60 -37.46
CA ASN A 206 2.10 17.85 -36.89
C ASN A 206 2.42 16.36 -36.61
N GLN A 207 3.63 16.08 -36.11
CA GLN A 207 4.10 14.70 -35.90
C GLN A 207 4.00 14.21 -34.46
N ARG A 208 3.67 15.11 -33.53
CA ARG A 208 3.70 14.81 -32.09
C ARG A 208 2.35 15.08 -31.43
N ALA A 209 1.82 14.08 -30.78
CA ALA A 209 0.75 14.19 -29.80
C ALA A 209 1.27 13.79 -28.42
N SER A 210 0.62 14.20 -27.37
CA SER A 210 0.96 13.74 -26.03
C SER A 210 -0.27 13.56 -25.16
N VAL A 211 -0.22 12.56 -24.31
CA VAL A 211 -1.20 12.31 -23.26
C VAL A 211 -0.47 12.37 -21.94
N GLY A 212 -1.03 13.06 -20.98
CA GLY A 212 -0.44 13.22 -19.66
C GLY A 212 -1.45 13.46 -18.58
N TRP A 213 -0.96 13.45 -17.37
CA TRP A 213 -1.70 13.86 -16.19
C TRP A 213 -0.82 14.71 -15.29
N LYS A 214 -1.42 15.55 -14.50
CA LYS A 214 -0.78 16.28 -13.41
C LYS A 214 -1.72 16.37 -12.23
N GLY A 215 -1.17 16.49 -11.03
CA GLY A 215 -1.93 16.69 -9.81
C GLY A 215 -1.03 17.19 -8.70
N MET A 216 -1.61 17.90 -7.76
CA MET A 216 -0.91 18.34 -6.55
C MET A 216 -1.32 17.45 -5.39
N ARG A 217 -0.35 17.02 -4.58
CA ARG A 217 -0.59 16.19 -3.41
C ARG A 217 0.40 16.53 -2.31
N ALA A 218 -0.13 16.61 -1.10
CA ALA A 218 0.63 16.47 0.12
C ALA A 218 -0.13 15.56 1.07
N ALA A 219 0.57 14.73 1.79
CA ALA A 219 0.02 13.88 2.83
C ALA A 219 0.86 14.06 4.09
N GLU A 220 0.20 14.16 5.24
CA GLU A 220 0.88 14.34 6.53
C GLU A 220 0.25 13.45 7.60
N ARG A 221 1.08 12.97 8.51
CA ARG A 221 0.64 12.30 9.72
C ARG A 221 0.11 13.34 10.70
N LEU A 222 -1.16 13.26 11.05
CA LEU A 222 -1.79 14.19 11.99
C LEU A 222 -1.54 13.75 13.43
N VAL A 223 -1.84 12.47 13.72
CA VAL A 223 -1.65 11.88 15.04
C VAL A 223 -0.95 10.54 14.88
N GLU A 224 0.34 10.48 15.19
CA GLU A 224 1.12 9.24 15.05
C GLU A 224 0.62 8.09 15.93
N GLN A 225 0.02 8.40 17.07
CA GLN A 225 -0.53 7.42 17.99
C GLN A 225 -1.76 6.70 17.45
N TYR A 226 -2.44 7.28 16.43
CA TYR A 226 -3.64 6.71 15.82
C TYR A 226 -3.33 5.81 14.64
N MET A 227 -2.07 5.52 14.41
CA MET A 227 -1.64 4.53 13.44
C MET A 227 -0.58 3.61 14.03
N VAL A 228 -0.61 2.35 13.60
CA VAL A 228 0.37 1.33 13.97
C VAL A 228 0.95 0.73 12.71
N LEU A 229 2.27 0.70 12.62
CA LEU A 229 2.99 0.03 11.54
C LEU A 229 3.47 -1.33 12.04
N SER A 230 2.89 -2.40 11.55
CA SER A 230 3.36 -3.76 11.81
C SER A 230 4.39 -4.17 10.78
N LEU A 231 5.58 -4.57 11.23
CA LEU A 231 6.69 -5.01 10.40
C LEU A 231 6.93 -6.50 10.55
N ILE A 232 6.86 -7.19 9.43
CA ILE A 232 6.99 -8.65 9.35
C ILE A 232 7.98 -9.04 8.25
N HIS A 233 8.51 -10.25 8.35
CA HIS A 233 9.15 -10.91 7.22
C HIS A 233 8.16 -11.90 6.57
N ILE A 234 8.22 -12.00 5.25
CA ILE A 234 7.52 -13.04 4.49
C ILE A 234 8.57 -13.84 3.74
N SER A 235 8.53 -15.17 3.88
CA SER A 235 9.28 -16.02 3.00
C SER A 235 8.74 -15.82 1.58
N GLU A 236 9.53 -15.13 0.71
CA GLU A 236 9.16 -15.07 -0.70
C GLU A 236 8.93 -16.51 -1.18
N PRO A 237 7.77 -16.81 -1.80
CA PRO A 237 7.60 -18.09 -2.47
C PRO A 237 8.75 -18.19 -3.46
N THR A 238 9.57 -19.22 -3.31
CA THR A 238 10.72 -19.52 -4.17
C THR A 238 10.29 -19.29 -5.61
N ARG A 239 10.84 -18.25 -6.26
CA ARG A 239 10.78 -18.15 -7.70
C ARG A 239 11.41 -19.43 -8.22
N HIS A 240 10.60 -20.38 -8.64
CA HIS A 240 11.08 -21.40 -9.55
C HIS A 240 11.54 -20.63 -10.78
N SER A 241 12.84 -20.51 -10.94
CA SER A 241 13.48 -20.09 -12.20
C SER A 241 12.97 -21.05 -13.28
N LEU A 242 12.10 -20.56 -14.13
CA LEU A 242 11.86 -21.15 -15.43
C LEU A 242 13.01 -20.81 -16.34
#